data_2f32bac07d4bc32702d9804df6803880
#
_entry.id   2f32bac07d4bc32702d9804df6803880
#
_cell.length_a   1.000
_cell.length_b   1.000
_cell.length_c   1.000
_cell.angle_alpha   90.00
_cell.angle_beta   90.00
_cell.angle_gamma   90.00
#
_symmetry.space_group_name_H-M   'P 1'
#
loop_
_entity.id
_entity.type
_entity.pdbx_description
1 polymer ?
#
loop_
_entity_poly.entity_id
_entity_poly.type
_entity_poly.pdbx_seq_one_letter_code
_entity_poly.pdbx_strand_id
1 'polypeptide(L)'
;SCNAQNGNPNEGGIATDAAAETGTVQIGYAGSNWGAAAVYNYSNGVGPASGTPLAVLSGSGIDGAYFESVNSVGLSAYWQPSTSGWVPSISVGWGINSYNQGDTAFDYDGAASQSWYVGLQWDDAFIKGNALGMAVGQPTFITSCGDICKEFGKDGNTPYDAGYAWEWWYKFQVTDNISVTPAIFYLSNPL
;
A
#
# COMPACT_ATOMS: atom_id res chain seq x y z
N SER A 1 0.99 -8.99 -12.28
CA SER A 1 2.09 -8.59 -13.19
C SER A 1 2.83 -9.83 -13.62
N CYS A 2 2.84 -10.13 -14.92
CA CYS A 2 3.66 -11.22 -15.45
C CYS A 2 5.13 -10.80 -15.30
N ASN A 3 5.89 -11.52 -14.53
CA ASN A 3 7.33 -11.34 -14.50
C ASN A 3 7.89 -11.87 -15.84
N ALA A 4 8.59 -11.02 -16.59
CA ALA A 4 9.13 -11.39 -17.92
C ALA A 4 10.12 -12.57 -17.86
N GLN A 5 10.65 -12.88 -16.70
CA GLN A 5 11.56 -14.03 -16.52
C GLN A 5 10.85 -15.38 -16.52
N ASN A 6 9.57 -15.42 -16.21
CA ASN A 6 8.75 -16.65 -16.21
C ASN A 6 7.81 -16.73 -17.41
N GLY A 7 8.06 -15.95 -18.44
CA GLY A 7 7.28 -15.93 -19.68
C GLY A 7 7.57 -17.08 -20.64
N ASN A 8 8.47 -18.01 -20.28
CA ASN A 8 8.75 -19.17 -21.11
C ASN A 8 7.61 -20.19 -20.96
N PRO A 9 6.80 -20.44 -22.01
CA PRO A 9 5.66 -21.34 -21.92
C PRO A 9 6.04 -22.82 -21.70
N ASN A 10 7.32 -23.14 -21.77
CA ASN A 10 7.82 -24.49 -21.55
C ASN A 10 8.34 -24.75 -20.14
N GLU A 11 8.45 -23.71 -19.31
CA GLU A 11 9.09 -23.79 -17.99
C GLU A 11 8.17 -23.36 -16.85
N GLY A 12 6.97 -22.93 -17.13
CA GLY A 12 6.03 -22.47 -16.12
C GLY A 12 4.59 -22.84 -16.46
N GLY A 13 3.75 -22.88 -15.49
CA GLY A 13 2.32 -23.12 -15.60
C GLY A 13 1.66 -22.90 -14.25
N ILE A 14 0.34 -22.88 -14.20
CA ILE A 14 -0.42 -22.75 -12.94
C ILE A 14 -0.01 -23.84 -11.96
N ALA A 15 0.34 -23.49 -10.73
CA ALA A 15 0.76 -24.38 -9.66
C ALA A 15 2.07 -25.15 -9.94
N THR A 16 3.03 -24.51 -10.60
CA THR A 16 4.40 -25.05 -10.77
C THR A 16 5.42 -24.19 -10.01
N ASP A 17 6.51 -24.79 -9.55
CA ASP A 17 7.58 -24.10 -8.79
C ASP A 17 8.26 -22.97 -9.60
N ALA A 18 8.16 -23.00 -10.92
CA ALA A 18 8.71 -21.98 -11.80
C ALA A 18 7.76 -20.80 -12.08
N ALA A 19 6.53 -20.84 -11.59
CA ALA A 19 5.53 -19.80 -11.86
C ALA A 19 5.53 -18.73 -10.76
N ALA A 20 5.67 -17.46 -11.14
CA ALA A 20 5.32 -16.35 -10.26
C ALA A 20 3.80 -16.21 -10.20
N GLU A 21 3.20 -16.73 -9.16
CA GLU A 21 1.75 -16.77 -9.00
C GLU A 21 1.25 -15.71 -8.03
N THR A 22 0.10 -15.14 -8.31
CA THR A 22 -0.59 -14.22 -7.42
C THR A 22 -2.06 -14.57 -7.34
N GLY A 23 -2.55 -14.79 -6.13
CA GLY A 23 -3.95 -15.04 -5.83
C GLY A 23 -4.52 -13.96 -4.92
N THR A 24 -5.67 -13.39 -5.27
CA THR A 24 -6.32 -12.36 -4.48
C THR A 24 -7.77 -12.74 -4.20
N VAL A 25 -8.17 -12.61 -2.95
CA VAL A 25 -9.57 -12.74 -2.50
C VAL A 25 -9.96 -11.48 -1.76
N GLN A 26 -11.11 -10.92 -2.13
CA GLN A 26 -11.66 -9.72 -1.49
C GLN A 26 -13.11 -9.94 -1.10
N ILE A 27 -13.46 -9.48 0.08
CA ILE A 27 -14.84 -9.37 0.55
C ILE A 27 -15.12 -7.91 0.91
N GLY A 28 -16.27 -7.40 0.52
CA GLY A 28 -16.66 -6.03 0.82
C GLY A 28 -18.15 -5.93 1.10
N TYR A 29 -18.48 -4.94 1.92
CA TYR A 29 -19.84 -4.51 2.19
C TYR A 29 -19.98 -3.02 1.92
N ALA A 30 -21.06 -2.64 1.24
CA ALA A 30 -21.41 -1.25 0.99
C ALA A 30 -22.85 -1.00 1.45
N GLY A 31 -23.00 -0.13 2.44
CA GLY A 31 -24.27 0.40 2.92
C GLY A 31 -24.55 1.77 2.34
N SER A 32 -25.61 2.43 2.81
CA SER A 32 -26.02 3.75 2.31
C SER A 32 -24.98 4.85 2.57
N ASN A 33 -24.34 4.80 3.73
CA ASN A 33 -23.45 5.87 4.20
C ASN A 33 -22.06 5.37 4.62
N TRP A 34 -21.81 4.09 4.57
CA TRP A 34 -20.54 3.50 4.95
C TRP A 34 -20.28 2.20 4.19
N GLY A 35 -19.03 1.84 4.10
CA GLY A 35 -18.63 0.56 3.56
C GLY A 35 -17.31 0.13 4.16
N ALA A 36 -17.04 -1.15 4.08
CA ALA A 36 -15.79 -1.75 4.52
C ALA A 36 -15.42 -2.90 3.59
N ALA A 37 -14.12 -3.12 3.41
CA ALA A 37 -13.60 -4.23 2.63
C ALA A 37 -12.37 -4.83 3.33
N ALA A 38 -12.23 -6.14 3.15
CA ALA A 38 -11.03 -6.88 3.51
C ALA A 38 -10.51 -7.62 2.29
N VAL A 39 -9.22 -7.58 2.09
CA VAL A 39 -8.53 -8.26 1.00
C VAL A 39 -7.39 -9.11 1.55
N TYR A 40 -7.26 -10.30 1.02
CA TYR A 40 -6.09 -11.15 1.20
C TYR A 40 -5.45 -11.41 -0.16
N ASN A 41 -4.15 -11.26 -0.22
CA ASN A 41 -3.35 -11.57 -1.38
C ASN A 41 -2.19 -12.48 -0.99
N TYR A 42 -1.99 -13.52 -1.77
CA TYR A 42 -0.78 -14.34 -1.76
C TYR A 42 -0.04 -14.11 -3.07
N SER A 43 1.25 -13.88 -3.00
CA SER A 43 2.11 -13.81 -4.18
C SER A 43 3.39 -14.59 -3.95
N ASN A 44 3.85 -15.28 -5.00
CA ASN A 44 5.09 -16.01 -5.05
C ASN A 44 6.09 -15.23 -5.93
N GLY A 45 7.30 -14.99 -5.40
CA GLY A 45 8.39 -14.35 -6.15
C GLY A 45 8.21 -12.85 -6.45
N VAL A 46 7.24 -12.16 -5.86
CA VAL A 46 6.99 -10.72 -6.08
C VAL A 46 6.73 -10.02 -4.74
N GLY A 47 7.61 -9.11 -4.37
CA GLY A 47 7.43 -8.22 -3.21
C GLY A 47 6.65 -6.94 -3.54
N PRO A 48 6.39 -6.07 -2.56
CA PRO A 48 5.73 -4.80 -2.78
C PRO A 48 6.54 -3.89 -3.72
N ALA A 49 5.85 -3.34 -4.71
CA ALA A 49 6.47 -2.51 -5.76
C ALA A 49 6.62 -1.03 -5.37
N SER A 50 6.12 -0.62 -4.21
CA SER A 50 6.14 0.77 -3.78
C SER A 50 6.16 0.89 -2.26
N GLY A 51 6.74 1.97 -1.76
CA GLY A 51 6.83 2.23 -0.33
C GLY A 51 8.00 3.15 -0.01
N THR A 52 8.51 3.04 1.20
CA THR A 52 9.77 3.67 1.59
C THR A 52 10.95 3.05 0.83
N PRO A 53 12.10 3.72 0.77
CA PRO A 53 13.29 3.16 0.13
C PRO A 53 13.65 1.76 0.60
N LEU A 54 13.59 1.54 1.91
CA LEU A 54 13.90 0.24 2.48
C LEU A 54 12.86 -0.82 2.07
N ALA A 55 11.55 -0.47 2.04
CA ALA A 55 10.51 -1.36 1.60
C ALA A 55 10.64 -1.73 0.11
N VAL A 56 11.02 -0.77 -0.73
CA VAL A 56 11.27 -1.01 -2.16
C VAL A 56 12.51 -1.88 -2.36
N LEU A 57 13.59 -1.58 -1.66
CA LEU A 57 14.83 -2.37 -1.74
C LEU A 57 14.59 -3.81 -1.27
N SER A 58 13.90 -3.99 -0.14
CA SER A 58 13.55 -5.32 0.35
C SER A 58 12.60 -6.06 -0.60
N GLY A 59 11.70 -5.34 -1.26
CA GLY A 59 10.74 -5.90 -2.23
C GLY A 59 11.33 -6.23 -3.60
N SER A 60 12.38 -5.55 -4.01
CA SER A 60 13.01 -5.76 -5.33
C SER A 60 14.16 -6.77 -5.33
N GLY A 61 14.50 -7.34 -4.18
CA GLY A 61 15.61 -8.30 -4.04
C GLY A 61 16.97 -7.63 -4.26
N ILE A 62 17.61 -7.20 -3.18
CA ILE A 62 19.02 -6.81 -3.24
C ILE A 62 19.83 -8.09 -3.49
N ASP A 63 20.69 -8.07 -4.50
CA ASP A 63 21.58 -9.17 -4.87
C ASP A 63 20.92 -10.51 -5.23
N GLY A 64 19.69 -10.48 -5.79
CA GLY A 64 19.01 -11.69 -6.25
C GLY A 64 18.34 -12.49 -5.14
N ALA A 65 18.19 -11.94 -3.94
CA ALA A 65 17.35 -12.51 -2.90
C ALA A 65 15.88 -12.25 -3.25
N TYR A 66 15.21 -13.24 -3.78
CA TYR A 66 13.77 -13.20 -4.03
C TYR A 66 13.05 -13.73 -2.79
N PHE A 67 11.97 -13.07 -2.38
CA PHE A 67 11.04 -13.68 -1.44
C PHE A 67 10.40 -14.90 -2.08
N GLU A 68 10.37 -16.02 -1.36
CA GLU A 68 9.65 -17.19 -1.81
C GLU A 68 8.16 -16.88 -1.91
N SER A 69 7.61 -16.24 -0.89
CA SER A 69 6.22 -15.81 -0.92
C SER A 69 5.94 -14.60 -0.03
N VAL A 70 4.89 -13.88 -0.37
CA VAL A 70 4.37 -12.74 0.39
C VAL A 70 2.90 -12.94 0.66
N ASN A 71 2.52 -12.85 1.92
CA ASN A 71 1.13 -12.83 2.36
C ASN A 71 0.76 -11.40 2.72
N SER A 72 -0.27 -10.87 2.10
CA SER A 72 -0.73 -9.50 2.30
C SER A 72 -2.18 -9.48 2.76
N VAL A 73 -2.47 -8.70 3.79
CA VAL A 73 -3.83 -8.43 4.27
C VAL A 73 -4.07 -6.93 4.21
N GLY A 74 -5.18 -6.52 3.62
CA GLY A 74 -5.61 -5.13 3.58
C GLY A 74 -7.02 -4.98 4.12
N LEU A 75 -7.23 -3.92 4.90
CA LEU A 75 -8.52 -3.51 5.42
C LEU A 75 -8.78 -2.07 5.00
N SER A 76 -10.00 -1.78 4.58
CA SER A 76 -10.42 -0.42 4.27
C SER A 76 -11.85 -0.18 4.72
N ALA A 77 -12.15 1.05 5.10
CA ALA A 77 -13.50 1.46 5.43
C ALA A 77 -13.69 2.92 5.03
N TYR A 78 -14.93 3.27 4.72
CA TYR A 78 -15.33 4.66 4.54
C TYR A 78 -16.67 4.93 5.21
N TRP A 79 -16.84 6.17 5.59
CA TRP A 79 -18.11 6.71 6.04
C TRP A 79 -18.32 8.09 5.42
N GLN A 80 -19.54 8.38 5.02
CA GLN A 80 -19.91 9.69 4.48
C GLN A 80 -21.22 10.18 5.09
N PRO A 81 -21.34 11.46 5.41
CA PRO A 81 -22.56 12.03 5.93
C PRO A 81 -23.67 11.99 4.86
N SER A 82 -24.92 11.91 5.31
CA SER A 82 -26.09 11.93 4.39
C SER A 82 -26.30 13.26 3.68
N THR A 83 -25.69 14.32 4.19
CA THR A 83 -25.77 15.68 3.64
C THR A 83 -24.40 16.33 3.68
N SER A 84 -24.04 17.04 2.63
CA SER A 84 -22.85 17.88 2.61
C SER A 84 -22.87 18.96 3.70
N GLY A 85 -21.74 19.30 4.27
CA GLY A 85 -21.63 20.28 5.33
C GLY A 85 -20.26 20.28 6.03
N TRP A 86 -20.25 20.69 7.30
CA TRP A 86 -19.02 20.78 8.09
C TRP A 86 -18.41 19.41 8.48
N VAL A 87 -19.23 18.37 8.43
CA VAL A 87 -18.77 17.00 8.75
C VAL A 87 -18.19 16.36 7.49
N PRO A 88 -16.90 15.99 7.47
CA PRO A 88 -16.31 15.38 6.29
C PRO A 88 -16.74 13.93 6.13
N SER A 89 -16.65 13.43 4.91
CA SER A 89 -16.51 12.01 4.64
C SER A 89 -15.14 11.54 5.13
N ILE A 90 -15.08 10.35 5.69
CA ILE A 90 -13.86 9.76 6.25
C ILE A 90 -13.56 8.47 5.51
N SER A 91 -12.32 8.28 5.12
CA SER A 91 -11.82 7.01 4.59
C SER A 91 -10.57 6.59 5.36
N VAL A 92 -10.46 5.30 5.64
CA VAL A 92 -9.30 4.72 6.32
C VAL A 92 -8.88 3.44 5.62
N GLY A 93 -7.59 3.18 5.63
CA GLY A 93 -7.04 1.94 5.15
C GLY A 93 -5.82 1.52 5.96
N TRP A 94 -5.66 0.23 6.08
CA TRP A 94 -4.50 -0.39 6.71
C TRP A 94 -4.14 -1.67 5.99
N GLY A 95 -2.85 -1.91 5.81
CA GLY A 95 -2.33 -3.10 5.18
C GLY A 95 -1.09 -3.63 5.90
N ILE A 96 -0.92 -4.93 5.87
CA ILE A 96 0.27 -5.63 6.36
C ILE A 96 0.71 -6.64 5.32
N ASN A 97 2.02 -6.74 5.11
CA ASN A 97 2.65 -7.77 4.32
C ASN A 97 3.60 -8.56 5.22
N SER A 98 3.54 -9.87 5.10
CA SER A 98 4.46 -10.82 5.75
C SER A 98 5.25 -11.54 4.67
N TYR A 99 6.55 -11.51 4.80
CA TYR A 99 7.49 -12.07 3.83
C TYR A 99 8.00 -13.40 4.33
N ASN A 100 7.91 -14.42 3.50
CA ASN A 100 8.55 -15.70 3.74
C ASN A 100 9.72 -15.83 2.76
N GLN A 101 10.83 -16.30 3.28
CA GLN A 101 12.03 -16.48 2.50
C GLN A 101 12.25 -17.96 2.19
N GLY A 102 12.75 -18.22 0.97
CA GLY A 102 13.33 -19.50 0.60
C GLY A 102 14.80 -19.64 1.03
N ASP A 103 15.43 -20.72 0.65
CA ASP A 103 16.84 -21.04 0.90
C ASP A 103 17.81 -20.02 0.24
N THR A 104 17.99 -18.86 0.84
CA THR A 104 18.93 -17.83 0.37
C THR A 104 19.97 -17.48 1.43
N ALA A 105 21.06 -16.82 1.03
CA ALA A 105 22.18 -16.50 1.88
C ALA A 105 21.88 -15.46 2.99
N PHE A 106 20.72 -14.82 2.95
CA PHE A 106 20.28 -13.80 3.91
C PHE A 106 18.97 -14.23 4.55
N ASP A 107 18.89 -14.20 5.86
CA ASP A 107 17.69 -14.59 6.61
C ASP A 107 16.70 -13.43 6.71
N TYR A 108 15.64 -13.46 5.88
CA TYR A 108 14.53 -12.52 5.91
C TYR A 108 13.28 -13.07 6.61
N ASP A 109 13.41 -14.24 7.22
CA ASP A 109 12.28 -14.86 7.91
C ASP A 109 11.72 -13.94 8.99
N GLY A 110 10.41 -13.74 8.96
CA GLY A 110 9.72 -12.83 9.87
C GLY A 110 9.77 -11.35 9.47
N ALA A 111 10.29 -11.01 8.29
CA ALA A 111 10.18 -9.66 7.78
C ALA A 111 8.70 -9.30 7.54
N ALA A 112 8.34 -8.07 7.88
CA ALA A 112 6.99 -7.55 7.69
C ALA A 112 7.03 -6.06 7.34
N SER A 113 6.05 -5.64 6.56
CA SER A 113 5.81 -4.23 6.26
C SER A 113 4.36 -3.87 6.49
N GLN A 114 4.10 -2.60 6.73
CA GLN A 114 2.76 -2.06 6.92
C GLN A 114 2.56 -0.80 6.11
N SER A 115 1.30 -0.46 5.87
CA SER A 115 0.88 0.83 5.34
C SER A 115 -0.44 1.23 5.95
N TRP A 116 -0.69 2.53 6.06
CA TRP A 116 -1.98 3.04 6.51
C TRP A 116 -2.24 4.44 5.96
N TYR A 117 -3.51 4.79 5.88
CA TYR A 117 -3.93 6.14 5.56
C TYR A 117 -5.25 6.50 6.24
N VAL A 118 -5.44 7.80 6.41
CA VAL A 118 -6.70 8.44 6.78
C VAL A 118 -6.94 9.58 5.81
N GLY A 119 -8.11 9.59 5.18
CA GLY A 119 -8.56 10.64 4.27
C GLY A 119 -9.83 11.31 4.77
N LEU A 120 -9.91 12.61 4.59
CA LEU A 120 -11.07 13.45 4.89
C LEU A 120 -11.47 14.21 3.63
N GLN A 121 -12.78 14.31 3.36
CA GLN A 121 -13.28 15.08 2.24
C GLN A 121 -14.55 15.83 2.64
N TRP A 122 -14.60 17.10 2.32
CA TRP A 122 -15.78 17.96 2.46
C TRP A 122 -16.34 18.23 1.07
N ASP A 123 -17.53 17.72 0.83
CA ASP A 123 -18.27 18.02 -0.39
C ASP A 123 -18.97 19.38 -0.26
N ASP A 124 -19.18 20.05 -1.37
CA ASP A 124 -19.72 21.40 -1.44
C ASP A 124 -18.91 22.45 -0.65
N ALA A 125 -17.59 22.23 -0.51
CA ALA A 125 -16.70 23.09 0.24
C ALA A 125 -16.60 24.48 -0.42
N PHE A 126 -17.00 25.52 0.32
CA PHE A 126 -17.08 26.94 -0.07
C PHE A 126 -18.06 27.24 -1.21
N ILE A 127 -18.11 26.41 -2.24
CA ILE A 127 -18.99 26.56 -3.42
C ILE A 127 -19.59 25.19 -3.72
N LYS A 128 -20.89 25.18 -3.99
CA LYS A 128 -21.62 23.97 -4.35
C LYS A 128 -21.00 23.30 -5.59
N GLY A 129 -20.78 22.00 -5.52
CA GLY A 129 -20.13 21.20 -6.55
C GLY A 129 -18.62 21.09 -6.41
N ASN A 130 -17.99 21.91 -5.56
CA ASN A 130 -16.57 21.80 -5.26
C ASN A 130 -16.33 20.83 -4.10
N ALA A 131 -15.09 20.35 -3.96
CA ALA A 131 -14.71 19.51 -2.82
C ALA A 131 -13.33 19.90 -2.31
N LEU A 132 -13.16 19.90 -0.98
CA LEU A 132 -11.88 20.03 -0.30
C LEU A 132 -11.54 18.67 0.29
N GLY A 133 -10.31 18.24 0.15
CA GLY A 133 -9.86 17.01 0.77
C GLY A 133 -8.46 17.09 1.33
N MET A 134 -8.19 16.21 2.28
CA MET A 134 -6.85 15.97 2.82
C MET A 134 -6.68 14.50 3.14
N ALA A 135 -5.45 14.03 3.04
CA ALA A 135 -5.08 12.70 3.47
C ALA A 135 -3.73 12.74 4.21
N VAL A 136 -3.58 11.82 5.14
CA VAL A 136 -2.32 11.52 5.80
C VAL A 136 -2.15 10.02 5.88
N GLY A 137 -0.93 9.55 5.71
CA GLY A 137 -0.62 8.13 5.81
C GLY A 137 0.86 7.86 5.83
N GLN A 138 1.17 6.61 5.98
CA GLN A 138 2.50 6.07 5.73
C GLN A 138 2.41 5.11 4.55
N PRO A 139 3.13 5.37 3.45
CA PRO A 139 3.32 4.37 2.41
C PRO A 139 3.97 3.13 3.02
N THR A 140 3.97 2.03 2.30
CA THR A 140 4.53 0.76 2.81
C THR A 140 5.92 0.99 3.41
N PHE A 141 6.08 0.65 4.68
CA PHE A 141 7.31 0.77 5.44
C PHE A 141 7.59 -0.54 6.19
N ILE A 142 8.86 -0.84 6.40
CA ILE A 142 9.29 -2.05 7.08
C ILE A 142 9.07 -1.92 8.59
N THR A 143 8.39 -2.88 9.17
CA THR A 143 8.13 -2.95 10.63
C THR A 143 8.95 -4.04 11.32
N SER A 144 9.35 -5.06 10.57
CA SER A 144 10.24 -6.12 11.03
C SER A 144 11.07 -6.59 9.85
N CYS A 145 12.34 -6.79 10.08
CA CYS A 145 13.23 -7.28 9.05
C CYS A 145 14.27 -8.18 9.69
N GLY A 146 14.07 -9.43 9.82
CA GLY A 146 15.02 -10.46 10.27
C GLY A 146 16.48 -10.00 10.50
N ASP A 147 17.45 -10.75 10.07
CA ASP A 147 18.87 -10.42 10.24
C ASP A 147 19.36 -9.20 9.44
N ILE A 148 18.66 -8.81 8.37
CA ILE A 148 19.01 -7.61 7.61
C ILE A 148 18.87 -6.33 8.43
N CYS A 149 17.94 -6.26 9.36
CA CYS A 149 17.85 -5.12 10.26
C CYS A 149 19.06 -4.92 11.15
N LYS A 150 19.84 -5.95 11.40
CA LYS A 150 21.09 -5.83 12.15
C LYS A 150 22.12 -4.95 11.43
N GLU A 151 22.06 -4.93 10.10
CA GLU A 151 22.97 -4.14 9.28
C GLU A 151 22.47 -2.69 9.07
N PHE A 152 21.16 -2.49 8.97
CA PHE A 152 20.53 -1.19 8.70
C PHE A 152 19.79 -0.57 9.90
N GLY A 153 19.57 -1.30 10.99
CA GLY A 153 18.90 -0.84 12.20
C GLY A 153 19.88 -0.39 13.28
N LYS A 154 19.59 0.71 13.95
CA LYS A 154 20.46 1.28 14.98
C LYS A 154 20.61 0.38 16.22
N ASP A 155 19.65 -0.49 16.49
CA ASP A 155 19.64 -1.44 17.61
C ASP A 155 19.33 -2.88 17.17
N GLY A 156 19.44 -3.18 15.89
CA GLY A 156 19.33 -4.53 15.33
C GLY A 156 17.92 -5.11 15.19
N ASN A 157 16.85 -4.44 15.64
CA ASN A 157 15.52 -5.05 15.66
C ASN A 157 14.43 -4.26 14.91
N THR A 158 14.55 -2.95 14.76
CA THR A 158 13.53 -2.13 14.07
C THR A 158 14.21 -1.09 13.21
N PRO A 159 13.98 -1.07 11.89
CA PRO A 159 14.57 -0.05 11.02
C PRO A 159 13.92 1.30 11.26
N TYR A 160 14.70 2.38 11.12
CA TYR A 160 14.18 3.74 11.03
C TYR A 160 13.59 3.97 9.63
N ASP A 161 12.45 3.39 9.37
CA ASP A 161 11.79 3.41 8.06
C ASP A 161 10.44 4.15 8.10
N ALA A 162 10.33 5.18 8.93
CA ALA A 162 9.11 5.95 9.06
C ALA A 162 9.12 7.15 8.11
N GLY A 163 8.30 7.09 7.08
CA GLY A 163 7.99 8.21 6.21
C GLY A 163 6.50 8.55 6.27
N TYR A 164 6.14 9.82 6.43
CA TYR A 164 4.77 10.28 6.36
C TYR A 164 4.52 10.97 5.02
N ALA A 165 3.36 10.70 4.45
CA ALA A 165 2.84 11.39 3.29
C ALA A 165 1.60 12.18 3.69
N TRP A 166 1.55 13.44 3.28
CA TRP A 166 0.41 14.33 3.46
C TRP A 166 0.01 14.88 2.11
N GLU A 167 -1.30 14.94 1.86
CA GLU A 167 -1.85 15.52 0.66
C GLU A 167 -3.04 16.39 0.99
N TRP A 168 -3.13 17.54 0.31
CA TRP A 168 -4.31 18.41 0.30
C TRP A 168 -4.69 18.67 -1.13
N TRP A 169 -5.97 18.59 -1.43
CA TRP A 169 -6.49 18.90 -2.75
C TRP A 169 -7.76 19.73 -2.66
N TYR A 170 -8.00 20.51 -3.70
CA TYR A 170 -9.26 21.22 -3.86
C TYR A 170 -9.77 21.01 -5.27
N LYS A 171 -10.95 20.41 -5.39
CA LYS A 171 -11.62 20.19 -6.67
C LYS A 171 -12.51 21.36 -6.99
N PHE A 172 -12.21 22.07 -8.07
CA PHE A 172 -13.07 23.07 -8.67
C PHE A 172 -13.94 22.43 -9.75
N GLN A 173 -15.24 22.51 -9.62
CA GLN A 173 -16.17 22.15 -10.70
C GLN A 173 -16.38 23.39 -11.57
N VAL A 174 -15.70 23.44 -12.72
CA VAL A 174 -15.70 24.60 -13.62
C VAL A 174 -16.97 24.60 -14.49
N THR A 175 -17.35 23.43 -14.99
CA THR A 175 -18.60 23.20 -15.72
C THR A 175 -19.11 21.79 -15.38
N ASP A 176 -20.29 21.41 -15.87
CA ASP A 176 -20.84 20.06 -15.65
C ASP A 176 -19.90 18.95 -16.14
N ASN A 177 -19.02 19.24 -17.09
CA ASN A 177 -18.12 18.26 -17.71
C ASN A 177 -16.64 18.51 -17.46
N ILE A 178 -16.27 19.61 -16.78
CA ILE A 178 -14.86 19.99 -16.55
C ILE A 178 -14.65 20.26 -15.07
N SER A 179 -13.67 19.57 -14.50
CA SER A 179 -13.16 19.87 -13.17
C SER A 179 -11.64 20.02 -13.18
N VAL A 180 -11.11 20.87 -12.30
CA VAL A 180 -9.68 21.08 -12.08
C VAL A 180 -9.38 20.81 -10.62
N THR A 181 -8.40 19.97 -10.35
CA THR A 181 -8.06 19.55 -8.98
C THR A 181 -6.57 19.79 -8.71
N PRO A 182 -6.18 21.02 -8.30
CA PRO A 182 -4.83 21.23 -7.74
C PRO A 182 -4.67 20.42 -6.47
N ALA A 183 -3.47 19.86 -6.30
CA ALA A 183 -3.07 19.13 -5.11
C ALA A 183 -1.67 19.55 -4.67
N ILE A 184 -1.43 19.55 -3.38
CA ILE A 184 -0.12 19.75 -2.76
C ILE A 184 0.14 18.53 -1.89
N PHE A 185 1.29 17.92 -2.03
CA PHE A 185 1.70 16.80 -1.17
C PHE A 185 3.05 17.08 -0.53
N TYR A 186 3.26 16.48 0.63
CA TYR A 186 4.49 16.56 1.40
C TYR A 186 4.91 15.15 1.84
N LEU A 187 6.18 14.84 1.67
CA LEU A 187 6.82 13.61 2.15
C LEU A 187 7.83 13.98 3.22
N SER A 188 7.74 13.36 4.40
CA SER A 188 8.62 13.70 5.52
C SER A 188 10.06 13.20 5.36
N ASN A 189 10.26 12.13 4.62
CA ASN A 189 11.56 11.56 4.30
C ASN A 189 11.60 11.21 2.80
N PRO A 190 11.71 12.20 1.90
CA PRO A 190 11.98 11.90 0.51
C PRO A 190 13.40 11.34 0.39
N LEU A 191 13.61 10.43 -0.54
CA LEU A 191 14.95 9.93 -0.91
C LEU A 191 15.88 11.04 -1.28
#